data_21107e3c504e97ee783045f4ab23abbe
#
_entry.id   21107e3c504e97ee783045f4ab23abbe
#
_cell.length_a   1.000
_cell.length_b   1.000
_cell.length_c   1.000
_cell.angle_alpha   90.00
_cell.angle_beta   90.00
_cell.angle_gamma   90.00
#
_symmetry.space_group_name_H-M   'P 1'
#
loop_
_entity.id
_entity.type
_entity.pdbx_description
1 polymer ?
#
loop_
_entity_poly.entity_id
_entity_poly.type
_entity_poly.pdbx_seq_one_letter_code
_entity_poly.pdbx_strand_id
1 'polypeptide(L)'
;MKKLMWPFAALLFLAIPLHSQSDKAWRSKVSPDILIALDKGEKPDLIVVFREQADLSAARRIHGKVEKARFVYQSLESLAERAQARATRIVRERQASANRLLLVNAMSVEHADAALTRALAELGEVKWLGADPWVRFPGPFKAEEHIPAERSTVEWGIAKINAPDVWALGYTGQGVTVGGSDTGYEWWHPALKNSYRGWTGDSATTSHTYNWHDAIHELNPLNGDTTANPFNNPCGLDSPTPCDDSKHGTHTMGTMTGDDGMGNQIGVAPGAKWIGCRNMERNWGKPSSYLECFGWFLAPTDLNGENPDPSKSPDVINNSWYCATFEGCNDLSIDSLLLTAVINMKAAGIVVVVSNGNAGNNGTCGTTNDPPAFFRESFSVGAIESNDTVAGYSSRGPVMIDGSLRTKPNVVAPGSFVRSSVPNGGYEHFWGTSMAGPHVVGLVALMLSAKPELTGEVETIEDMIEQTAVYFADTTDCPPTLGTDRPNHAYGWGRVDALAAVNAAIAWSPVSVAEPLALTAAVFPNPARGQAVFDLKNITGPVTLELFAADGKRVFSKNWTAAAHELVPVSLKHLPQGVYFWRLRATNGVASGKLEVGN
;
A
#
# COMPACT_ATOMS: atom_id res chain seq x y z
N MET A 1 9.40 -32.60 87.17
CA MET A 1 9.93 -32.91 85.88
C MET A 1 8.90 -32.59 84.79
N LYS A 2 8.96 -31.40 84.17
CA LYS A 2 8.01 -30.97 83.13
C LYS A 2 8.72 -31.17 81.80
N LYS A 3 8.21 -32.06 80.93
CA LYS A 3 8.68 -32.25 79.59
C LYS A 3 8.09 -31.18 78.69
N LEU A 4 8.97 -30.40 78.03
CA LEU A 4 8.65 -29.37 77.02
C LEU A 4 8.52 -30.08 75.66
N MET A 5 7.32 -30.07 75.06
CA MET A 5 7.06 -30.51 73.70
C MET A 5 7.11 -29.31 72.80
N TRP A 6 8.03 -29.31 71.80
CA TRP A 6 8.09 -28.37 70.71
C TRP A 6 7.17 -28.85 69.58
N PRO A 7 6.37 -28.00 68.96
CA PRO A 7 5.62 -28.38 67.77
C PRO A 7 6.50 -28.17 66.51
N PHE A 8 6.64 -29.23 65.71
CA PHE A 8 7.18 -29.19 64.36
C PHE A 8 6.17 -28.45 63.47
N ALA A 9 6.52 -27.24 63.00
CA ALA A 9 5.79 -26.55 61.95
C ALA A 9 6.19 -27.15 60.59
N ALA A 10 5.32 -27.91 59.97
CA ALA A 10 5.47 -28.37 58.60
C ALA A 10 5.22 -27.19 57.65
N LEU A 11 6.26 -26.66 57.00
CA LEU A 11 6.14 -25.75 55.87
C LEU A 11 5.61 -26.54 54.65
N LEU A 12 4.30 -26.38 54.38
CA LEU A 12 3.75 -26.75 53.06
C LEU A 12 4.25 -25.76 52.03
N PHE A 13 5.22 -26.15 51.20
CA PHE A 13 5.53 -25.49 49.95
C PHE A 13 4.35 -25.74 48.99
N LEU A 14 3.49 -24.76 48.82
CA LEU A 14 2.55 -24.70 47.72
C LEU A 14 3.37 -24.54 46.39
N ALA A 15 3.59 -25.66 45.75
CA ALA A 15 4.07 -25.65 44.37
C ALA A 15 2.93 -25.08 43.49
N ILE A 16 2.98 -23.77 43.19
CA ILE A 16 2.12 -23.17 42.20
C ILE A 16 2.55 -23.79 40.87
N PRO A 17 1.64 -24.44 40.11
CA PRO A 17 2.03 -25.12 38.90
C PRO A 17 2.51 -24.08 37.86
N LEU A 18 3.75 -24.20 37.43
CA LEU A 18 4.35 -23.41 36.35
C LEU A 18 3.51 -23.44 35.04
N HIS A 19 2.59 -24.39 34.89
CA HIS A 19 1.68 -24.53 33.76
C HIS A 19 0.70 -23.36 33.62
N SER A 20 0.29 -22.68 34.68
CA SER A 20 -0.70 -21.59 34.59
C SER A 20 -0.13 -20.28 34.08
N GLN A 21 1.20 -20.07 34.16
CA GLN A 21 1.85 -18.88 33.60
C GLN A 21 2.13 -19.03 32.11
N SER A 22 2.48 -20.23 31.62
CA SER A 22 2.69 -20.46 30.22
C SER A 22 1.40 -20.41 29.40
N ASP A 23 0.29 -20.88 29.96
CA ASP A 23 -1.03 -20.85 29.30
C ASP A 23 -1.59 -19.43 29.15
N LYS A 24 -1.23 -18.50 30.02
CA LYS A 24 -1.60 -17.09 29.87
C LYS A 24 -0.73 -16.33 28.85
N ALA A 25 0.52 -16.71 28.71
CA ALA A 25 1.48 -15.95 27.88
C ALA A 25 1.20 -16.05 26.37
N TRP A 26 0.89 -17.23 25.84
CA TRP A 26 0.60 -17.39 24.41
C TRP A 26 -0.78 -16.81 24.05
N ARG A 27 -1.80 -16.97 24.91
CA ARG A 27 -3.16 -16.45 24.69
C ARG A 27 -3.18 -14.91 24.59
N SER A 28 -2.24 -14.21 25.23
CA SER A 28 -2.14 -12.75 25.13
C SER A 28 -1.67 -12.24 23.77
N LYS A 29 -1.16 -13.13 22.92
CA LYS A 29 -0.77 -12.81 21.53
C LYS A 29 -1.85 -13.19 20.51
N VAL A 30 -2.97 -13.74 20.93
CA VAL A 30 -4.03 -14.24 20.05
C VAL A 30 -5.27 -13.38 20.20
N SER A 31 -5.90 -13.00 19.09
CA SER A 31 -7.12 -12.18 19.14
C SER A 31 -8.24 -12.89 19.91
N PRO A 32 -9.13 -12.13 20.58
CA PRO A 32 -10.23 -12.71 21.32
C PRO A 32 -11.14 -13.62 20.49
N ASP A 33 -11.41 -13.25 19.25
CA ASP A 33 -12.30 -14.01 18.36
C ASP A 33 -11.74 -15.40 18.03
N ILE A 34 -10.43 -15.49 17.78
CA ILE A 34 -9.74 -16.78 17.60
C ILE A 34 -9.85 -17.61 18.87
N LEU A 35 -9.61 -17.03 20.04
CA LEU A 35 -9.70 -17.76 21.31
C LEU A 35 -11.10 -18.30 21.55
N ILE A 36 -12.14 -17.54 21.22
CA ILE A 36 -13.55 -17.95 21.32
C ILE A 36 -13.83 -19.12 20.36
N ALA A 37 -13.36 -19.05 19.12
CA ALA A 37 -13.52 -20.13 18.14
C ALA A 37 -12.83 -21.42 18.59
N LEU A 38 -11.59 -21.32 19.07
CA LEU A 38 -10.82 -22.47 19.57
C LEU A 38 -11.46 -23.11 20.82
N ASP A 39 -11.99 -22.29 21.73
CA ASP A 39 -12.68 -22.79 22.95
C ASP A 39 -14.00 -23.53 22.59
N LYS A 40 -14.60 -23.29 21.42
CA LYS A 40 -15.73 -24.05 20.84
C LYS A 40 -15.28 -25.29 20.05
N GLY A 41 -13.98 -25.50 19.85
CA GLY A 41 -13.44 -26.59 19.04
C GLY A 41 -13.43 -26.32 17.52
N GLU A 42 -13.64 -25.06 17.13
CA GLU A 42 -13.55 -24.61 15.74
C GLU A 42 -12.08 -24.46 15.33
N LYS A 43 -11.84 -24.42 14.02
CA LYS A 43 -10.51 -24.22 13.42
C LYS A 43 -10.52 -22.95 12.58
N PRO A 44 -10.27 -21.78 13.19
CA PRO A 44 -10.28 -20.51 12.47
C PRO A 44 -9.08 -20.36 11.54
N ASP A 45 -9.25 -19.51 10.51
CA ASP A 45 -8.14 -19.02 9.71
C ASP A 45 -7.44 -17.88 10.44
N LEU A 46 -6.11 -17.84 10.32
CA LEU A 46 -5.25 -16.95 11.07
C LEU A 46 -4.39 -16.09 10.16
N ILE A 47 -4.10 -14.88 10.59
CA ILE A 47 -2.93 -14.10 10.14
C ILE A 47 -1.90 -14.07 11.27
N VAL A 48 -0.74 -14.65 11.02
CA VAL A 48 0.42 -14.66 11.94
C VAL A 48 1.31 -13.48 11.62
N VAL A 49 1.41 -12.51 12.51
CA VAL A 49 2.19 -11.27 12.33
C VAL A 49 3.52 -11.38 13.05
N PHE A 50 4.62 -11.13 12.34
CA PHE A 50 5.96 -11.16 12.90
C PHE A 50 6.38 -9.80 13.48
N ARG A 51 7.27 -9.81 14.51
CA ARG A 51 7.68 -8.60 15.24
C ARG A 51 8.53 -7.67 14.39
N GLU A 52 9.50 -8.23 13.70
CA GLU A 52 10.42 -7.47 12.86
C GLU A 52 9.71 -7.02 11.59
N GLN A 53 9.80 -5.73 11.27
CA GLN A 53 9.32 -5.17 10.01
C GLN A 53 10.51 -4.52 9.29
N ALA A 54 10.47 -4.48 7.96
CA ALA A 54 11.57 -3.95 7.18
C ALA A 54 11.66 -2.41 7.29
N ASP A 55 12.87 -1.90 7.41
CA ASP A 55 13.14 -0.47 7.20
C ASP A 55 13.37 -0.20 5.71
N LEU A 56 12.40 0.40 5.07
CA LEU A 56 12.42 0.74 3.65
C LEU A 56 12.74 2.21 3.40
N SER A 57 13.19 2.96 4.42
CA SER A 57 13.44 4.40 4.32
C SER A 57 14.48 4.76 3.23
N ALA A 58 15.40 3.85 2.93
CA ALA A 58 16.39 4.03 1.86
C ALA A 58 15.76 4.07 0.45
N ALA A 59 14.57 3.51 0.25
CA ALA A 59 13.88 3.53 -1.04
C ALA A 59 13.62 4.95 -1.56
N ARG A 60 13.43 5.93 -0.66
CA ARG A 60 13.24 7.34 -1.03
C ARG A 60 14.41 7.96 -1.79
N ARG A 61 15.62 7.39 -1.67
CA ARG A 61 16.84 7.86 -2.35
C ARG A 61 17.14 7.10 -3.63
N ILE A 62 16.37 6.09 -3.94
CA ILE A 62 16.53 5.28 -5.14
C ILE A 62 15.76 5.97 -6.27
N HIS A 63 16.40 6.17 -7.41
CA HIS A 63 15.75 6.67 -8.60
C HIS A 63 15.27 5.52 -9.48
N GLY A 64 14.11 5.71 -10.08
CA GLY A 64 13.49 4.71 -10.95
C GLY A 64 12.70 3.64 -10.19
N LYS A 65 11.50 3.35 -10.69
CA LYS A 65 10.55 2.43 -10.06
C LYS A 65 11.11 0.99 -9.94
N VAL A 66 11.75 0.48 -11.00
CA VAL A 66 12.26 -0.90 -11.02
C VAL A 66 13.30 -1.12 -9.92
N GLU A 67 14.18 -0.16 -9.71
CA GLU A 67 15.21 -0.22 -8.66
C GLU A 67 14.57 -0.08 -7.27
N LYS A 68 13.57 0.80 -7.10
CA LYS A 68 12.78 0.91 -5.85
C LYS A 68 12.09 -0.42 -5.53
N ALA A 69 11.35 -0.98 -6.49
CA ALA A 69 10.62 -2.23 -6.32
C ALA A 69 11.56 -3.42 -6.02
N ARG A 70 12.70 -3.50 -6.70
CA ARG A 70 13.73 -4.52 -6.44
C ARG A 70 14.32 -4.40 -5.04
N PHE A 71 14.66 -3.19 -4.61
CA PHE A 71 15.16 -2.93 -3.26
C PHE A 71 14.14 -3.33 -2.19
N VAL A 72 12.88 -2.91 -2.37
CA VAL A 72 11.79 -3.23 -1.44
C VAL A 72 11.57 -4.74 -1.37
N TYR A 73 11.44 -5.39 -2.53
CA TYR A 73 11.26 -6.84 -2.60
C TYR A 73 12.39 -7.60 -1.89
N GLN A 74 13.64 -7.30 -2.22
CA GLN A 74 14.82 -7.98 -1.62
C GLN A 74 14.90 -7.76 -0.11
N SER A 75 14.57 -6.56 0.36
CA SER A 75 14.58 -6.24 1.79
C SER A 75 13.51 -7.05 2.54
N LEU A 76 12.31 -7.15 1.98
CA LEU A 76 11.20 -7.91 2.54
C LEU A 76 11.45 -9.42 2.50
N GLU A 77 11.96 -9.94 1.38
CA GLU A 77 12.27 -11.36 1.21
C GLU A 77 13.34 -11.83 2.20
N SER A 78 14.46 -11.11 2.30
CA SER A 78 15.51 -11.40 3.27
C SER A 78 15.02 -11.38 4.72
N LEU A 79 14.11 -10.46 5.04
CA LEU A 79 13.48 -10.41 6.36
C LEU A 79 12.56 -11.61 6.59
N ALA A 80 11.68 -11.91 5.64
CA ALA A 80 10.70 -12.99 5.76
C ALA A 80 11.38 -14.36 5.87
N GLU A 81 12.43 -14.61 5.09
CA GLU A 81 13.23 -15.85 5.18
C GLU A 81 13.75 -16.10 6.60
N ARG A 82 14.27 -15.06 7.27
CA ARG A 82 14.77 -15.18 8.64
C ARG A 82 13.64 -15.26 9.67
N ALA A 83 12.68 -14.32 9.60
CA ALA A 83 11.66 -14.16 10.63
C ALA A 83 10.63 -15.29 10.61
N GLN A 84 10.31 -15.85 9.44
CA GLN A 84 9.25 -16.84 9.26
C GLN A 84 9.75 -18.30 9.30
N ALA A 85 11.06 -18.55 9.29
CA ALA A 85 11.63 -19.88 9.14
C ALA A 85 11.09 -20.94 10.12
N ARG A 86 10.92 -20.57 11.41
CA ARG A 86 10.41 -21.50 12.43
C ARG A 86 8.91 -21.73 12.29
N ALA A 87 8.14 -20.69 12.00
CA ALA A 87 6.70 -20.79 11.76
C ALA A 87 6.42 -21.67 10.53
N THR A 88 7.12 -21.43 9.41
CA THR A 88 7.01 -22.23 8.17
C THR A 88 7.30 -23.72 8.45
N ARG A 89 8.32 -24.02 9.28
CA ARG A 89 8.61 -25.40 9.65
C ARG A 89 7.47 -26.02 10.45
N ILE A 90 6.92 -25.33 11.45
CA ILE A 90 5.80 -25.82 12.28
C ILE A 90 4.57 -26.11 11.42
N VAL A 91 4.21 -25.17 10.53
CA VAL A 91 3.08 -25.32 9.60
C VAL A 91 3.26 -26.56 8.72
N ARG A 92 4.44 -26.71 8.13
CA ARG A 92 4.76 -27.88 7.27
C ARG A 92 4.74 -29.20 8.03
N GLU A 93 5.30 -29.25 9.25
CA GLU A 93 5.30 -30.46 10.10
C GLU A 93 3.88 -30.89 10.47
N ARG A 94 2.95 -29.93 10.54
CA ARG A 94 1.54 -30.19 10.85
C ARG A 94 0.66 -30.33 9.60
N GLN A 95 1.25 -30.25 8.40
CA GLN A 95 0.54 -30.35 7.10
C GLN A 95 -0.60 -29.33 6.97
N ALA A 96 -0.44 -28.14 7.57
CA ALA A 96 -1.39 -27.05 7.44
C ALA A 96 -1.11 -26.23 6.18
N SER A 97 -2.16 -25.69 5.56
CA SER A 97 -2.06 -24.73 4.46
C SER A 97 -1.64 -23.36 5.00
N ALA A 98 -0.71 -22.71 4.32
CA ALA A 98 -0.28 -21.35 4.69
C ALA A 98 0.35 -20.63 3.51
N ASN A 99 0.05 -19.34 3.38
CA ASN A 99 0.63 -18.46 2.37
C ASN A 99 1.47 -17.35 3.03
N ARG A 100 2.59 -17.01 2.42
CA ARG A 100 3.44 -15.91 2.87
C ARG A 100 2.87 -14.57 2.42
N LEU A 101 2.57 -13.69 3.37
CA LEU A 101 2.18 -12.31 3.12
C LEU A 101 3.42 -11.42 3.19
N LEU A 102 4.24 -11.48 2.13
CA LEU A 102 5.59 -10.91 2.07
C LEU A 102 5.62 -9.43 2.41
N LEU A 103 4.67 -8.67 1.85
CA LEU A 103 4.66 -7.21 1.92
C LEU A 103 4.58 -6.66 3.35
N VAL A 104 4.05 -7.45 4.29
CA VAL A 104 3.82 -7.04 5.69
C VAL A 104 4.51 -7.94 6.71
N ASN A 105 5.44 -8.79 6.27
CA ASN A 105 6.08 -9.83 7.08
C ASN A 105 5.06 -10.56 7.97
N ALA A 106 4.08 -11.19 7.33
CA ALA A 106 3.05 -12.00 7.96
C ALA A 106 2.85 -13.32 7.17
N MET A 107 1.99 -14.19 7.69
CA MET A 107 1.63 -15.46 7.08
C MET A 107 0.15 -15.72 7.35
N SER A 108 -0.65 -16.05 6.33
CA SER A 108 -1.97 -16.65 6.53
C SER A 108 -1.82 -18.14 6.80
N VAL A 109 -2.69 -18.68 7.66
CA VAL A 109 -2.73 -20.11 8.00
C VAL A 109 -4.18 -20.53 8.07
N GLU A 110 -4.57 -21.48 7.24
CA GLU A 110 -5.94 -21.97 7.15
C GLU A 110 -6.24 -23.04 8.19
N HIS A 111 -7.46 -23.06 8.71
CA HIS A 111 -8.03 -24.10 9.56
C HIS A 111 -7.14 -24.50 10.76
N ALA A 112 -6.54 -23.51 11.43
CA ALA A 112 -5.62 -23.74 12.53
C ALA A 112 -6.33 -24.26 13.79
N ASP A 113 -5.94 -25.46 14.26
CA ASP A 113 -6.40 -25.97 15.54
C ASP A 113 -5.69 -25.30 16.74
N ALA A 114 -6.18 -25.56 17.95
CA ALA A 114 -5.61 -24.99 19.18
C ALA A 114 -4.13 -25.33 19.38
N ALA A 115 -3.69 -26.50 18.93
CA ALA A 115 -2.31 -26.94 19.10
C ALA A 115 -1.35 -26.21 18.11
N LEU A 116 -1.80 -25.98 16.88
CA LEU A 116 -1.04 -25.19 15.89
C LEU A 116 -1.01 -23.72 16.32
N THR A 117 -2.17 -23.13 16.66
CA THR A 117 -2.27 -21.74 17.14
C THR A 117 -1.35 -21.48 18.31
N ARG A 118 -1.35 -22.35 19.32
CA ARG A 118 -0.45 -22.26 20.47
C ARG A 118 1.02 -22.34 20.05
N ALA A 119 1.39 -23.31 19.21
CA ALA A 119 2.78 -23.50 18.78
C ALA A 119 3.32 -22.26 18.03
N LEU A 120 2.48 -21.61 17.22
CA LEU A 120 2.83 -20.36 16.53
C LEU A 120 2.92 -19.18 17.50
N ALA A 121 1.97 -19.04 18.44
CA ALA A 121 1.97 -17.96 19.43
C ALA A 121 3.14 -18.03 20.42
N GLU A 122 3.65 -19.23 20.74
CA GLU A 122 4.81 -19.43 21.62
C GLU A 122 6.13 -18.99 20.98
N LEU A 123 6.18 -18.79 19.64
CA LEU A 123 7.37 -18.29 18.96
C LEU A 123 7.71 -16.87 19.41
N GLY A 124 8.98 -16.61 19.72
CA GLY A 124 9.48 -15.30 20.15
C GLY A 124 9.38 -14.23 19.07
N GLU A 125 9.57 -14.63 17.80
CA GLU A 125 9.48 -13.82 16.60
C GLU A 125 8.03 -13.42 16.24
N VAL A 126 7.03 -14.16 16.71
CA VAL A 126 5.62 -13.83 16.50
C VAL A 126 5.18 -12.73 17.46
N LYS A 127 4.64 -11.65 16.87
CA LYS A 127 4.06 -10.51 17.60
C LYS A 127 2.63 -10.81 18.02
N TRP A 128 1.81 -11.31 17.08
CA TRP A 128 0.37 -11.43 17.25
C TRP A 128 -0.24 -12.40 16.23
N LEU A 129 -1.36 -13.01 16.56
CA LEU A 129 -2.20 -13.83 15.69
C LEU A 129 -3.60 -13.22 15.63
N GLY A 130 -4.04 -12.81 14.43
CA GLY A 130 -5.35 -12.27 14.14
C GLY A 130 -6.23 -13.22 13.37
N ALA A 131 -7.53 -12.93 13.37
CA ALA A 131 -8.47 -13.62 12.52
C ALA A 131 -8.31 -13.18 11.05
N ASP A 132 -8.63 -14.08 10.15
CA ASP A 132 -8.69 -13.85 8.70
C ASP A 132 -10.11 -14.12 8.20
N PRO A 133 -11.08 -13.25 8.54
CA PRO A 133 -12.48 -13.50 8.25
C PRO A 133 -12.81 -13.24 6.78
N TRP A 134 -13.84 -13.92 6.27
CA TRP A 134 -14.50 -13.53 5.04
C TRP A 134 -15.25 -12.22 5.25
N VAL A 135 -14.96 -11.23 4.43
CA VAL A 135 -15.54 -9.88 4.46
C VAL A 135 -16.35 -9.68 3.18
N ARG A 136 -17.60 -9.28 3.35
CA ARG A 136 -18.48 -9.03 2.21
C ARG A 136 -18.30 -7.63 1.67
N PHE A 137 -18.00 -7.53 0.40
CA PHE A 137 -18.10 -6.29 -0.34
C PHE A 137 -19.54 -6.17 -0.89
N PRO A 138 -20.32 -5.14 -0.54
CA PRO A 138 -21.73 -5.04 -0.94
C PRO A 138 -21.93 -4.88 -2.45
N GLY A 139 -20.84 -4.70 -3.20
CA GLY A 139 -20.88 -4.53 -4.64
C GLY A 139 -21.33 -3.12 -5.06
N PRO A 140 -21.26 -2.83 -6.36
CA PRO A 140 -21.79 -1.58 -6.90
C PRO A 140 -23.31 -1.61 -6.91
N PHE A 141 -23.93 -0.47 -6.71
CA PHE A 141 -25.35 -0.31 -6.96
C PHE A 141 -25.57 -0.28 -8.47
N LYS A 142 -26.48 -1.14 -8.98
CA LYS A 142 -26.92 -1.05 -10.38
C LYS A 142 -27.73 0.23 -10.55
N ALA A 143 -27.44 0.98 -11.61
CA ALA A 143 -28.32 2.04 -12.05
C ALA A 143 -29.62 1.42 -12.57
N GLU A 144 -30.79 1.90 -12.12
CA GLU A 144 -32.03 1.66 -12.83
C GLU A 144 -31.87 2.18 -14.27
N GLU A 145 -32.37 1.40 -15.26
CA GLU A 145 -32.16 1.70 -16.68
C GLU A 145 -32.68 3.10 -17.04
N HIS A 146 -31.83 4.10 -16.97
CA HIS A 146 -32.02 5.34 -17.69
C HIS A 146 -31.04 5.31 -18.86
N ILE A 147 -31.52 4.79 -20.00
CA ILE A 147 -30.75 4.75 -21.25
C ILE A 147 -30.66 6.20 -21.74
N PRO A 148 -29.48 6.85 -21.77
CA PRO A 148 -29.34 8.13 -22.45
C PRO A 148 -29.68 7.95 -23.93
N ALA A 149 -30.45 8.87 -24.49
CA ALA A 149 -30.97 8.82 -25.85
C ALA A 149 -29.93 8.89 -26.97
N GLU A 150 -28.68 9.24 -26.65
CA GLU A 150 -27.57 9.31 -27.62
C GLU A 150 -26.33 8.62 -27.06
N ARG A 151 -25.80 7.61 -27.79
CA ARG A 151 -24.48 7.03 -27.52
C ARG A 151 -23.41 8.06 -27.90
N SER A 152 -22.75 8.65 -26.93
CA SER A 152 -21.45 9.26 -27.15
C SER A 152 -20.43 8.16 -27.43
N THR A 153 -19.52 8.35 -28.38
CA THR A 153 -18.39 7.44 -28.60
C THR A 153 -17.48 7.39 -27.40
N VAL A 154 -17.37 8.50 -26.63
CA VAL A 154 -16.62 8.65 -25.39
C VAL A 154 -17.61 8.75 -24.24
N GLU A 155 -17.42 7.93 -23.20
CA GLU A 155 -18.28 7.98 -22.01
C GLU A 155 -18.16 9.31 -21.27
N TRP A 156 -19.26 9.73 -20.64
CA TRP A 156 -19.37 11.04 -20.02
C TRP A 156 -18.29 11.31 -18.97
N GLY A 157 -17.94 10.29 -18.17
CA GLY A 157 -16.92 10.43 -17.12
C GLY A 157 -15.53 10.69 -17.69
N ILE A 158 -15.21 10.04 -18.80
CA ILE A 158 -13.94 10.21 -19.52
C ILE A 158 -13.83 11.62 -20.10
N ALA A 159 -14.91 12.08 -20.75
CA ALA A 159 -14.98 13.44 -21.29
C ALA A 159 -14.94 14.51 -20.17
N LYS A 160 -15.62 14.25 -19.05
CA LYS A 160 -15.73 15.16 -17.91
C LYS A 160 -14.39 15.52 -17.28
N ILE A 161 -13.44 14.59 -17.28
CA ILE A 161 -12.09 14.83 -16.74
C ILE A 161 -11.10 15.30 -17.80
N ASN A 162 -11.54 15.66 -19.01
CA ASN A 162 -10.72 16.13 -20.12
C ASN A 162 -9.69 15.12 -20.64
N ALA A 163 -9.94 13.80 -20.51
CA ALA A 163 -9.04 12.76 -21.03
C ALA A 163 -8.91 12.81 -22.57
N PRO A 164 -9.98 13.07 -23.39
CA PRO A 164 -9.85 13.19 -24.83
C PRO A 164 -8.92 14.31 -25.28
N ASP A 165 -8.79 15.39 -24.52
CA ASP A 165 -7.85 16.48 -24.84
C ASP A 165 -6.40 16.03 -24.65
N VAL A 166 -6.14 15.13 -23.71
CA VAL A 166 -4.83 14.49 -23.52
C VAL A 166 -4.52 13.53 -24.68
N TRP A 167 -5.53 12.76 -25.14
CA TRP A 167 -5.37 11.89 -26.31
C TRP A 167 -5.03 12.70 -27.57
N ALA A 168 -5.63 13.88 -27.74
CA ALA A 168 -5.31 14.79 -28.83
C ALA A 168 -3.86 15.30 -28.80
N LEU A 169 -3.20 15.31 -27.63
CA LEU A 169 -1.77 15.57 -27.50
C LEU A 169 -0.89 14.34 -27.84
N GLY A 170 -1.50 13.18 -28.10
CA GLY A 170 -0.80 11.93 -28.43
C GLY A 170 -0.53 11.01 -27.22
N TYR A 171 -1.04 11.34 -26.04
CA TYR A 171 -0.83 10.54 -24.83
C TYR A 171 -2.10 9.75 -24.48
N THR A 172 -2.04 8.43 -24.56
CA THR A 172 -3.16 7.51 -24.30
C THR A 172 -2.86 6.49 -23.20
N GLY A 173 -1.73 6.63 -22.49
CA GLY A 173 -1.27 5.68 -21.48
C GLY A 173 -0.23 4.68 -21.97
N GLN A 174 0.29 4.84 -23.19
CA GLN A 174 1.30 3.96 -23.77
C GLN A 174 2.57 3.91 -22.91
N GLY A 175 3.12 2.70 -22.76
CA GLY A 175 4.31 2.43 -21.95
C GLY A 175 4.03 2.21 -20.47
N VAL A 176 2.78 2.40 -20.01
CA VAL A 176 2.37 2.29 -18.61
C VAL A 176 1.61 0.98 -18.36
N THR A 177 1.84 0.37 -17.21
CA THR A 177 1.07 -0.80 -16.75
C THR A 177 0.22 -0.42 -15.54
N VAL A 178 -1.09 -0.62 -15.64
CA VAL A 178 -2.02 -0.49 -14.50
C VAL A 178 -2.31 -1.86 -13.89
N GLY A 179 -2.52 -1.92 -12.59
CA GLY A 179 -2.93 -3.11 -11.87
C GLY A 179 -4.35 -2.97 -11.31
N GLY A 180 -5.11 -4.04 -11.31
CA GLY A 180 -6.41 -4.09 -10.65
C GLY A 180 -6.47 -5.25 -9.66
N SER A 181 -6.96 -4.99 -8.43
CA SER A 181 -7.20 -5.96 -7.38
C SER A 181 -8.69 -5.93 -7.04
N ASP A 182 -9.43 -6.97 -7.45
CA ASP A 182 -10.91 -6.94 -7.45
C ASP A 182 -11.52 -8.37 -7.54
N THR A 183 -12.76 -8.48 -8.00
CA THR A 183 -13.49 -9.75 -8.19
C THR A 183 -12.99 -10.60 -9.37
N GLY A 184 -11.95 -10.12 -10.05
CA GLY A 184 -11.40 -10.73 -11.25
C GLY A 184 -11.71 -9.93 -12.52
N TYR A 185 -11.30 -10.47 -13.70
CA TYR A 185 -11.33 -9.73 -14.96
C TYR A 185 -11.64 -10.66 -16.14
N GLU A 186 -12.52 -10.22 -17.02
CA GLU A 186 -12.71 -10.92 -18.30
C GLU A 186 -11.70 -10.40 -19.33
N TRP A 187 -10.52 -11.05 -19.40
CA TRP A 187 -9.42 -10.58 -20.26
C TRP A 187 -9.73 -10.57 -21.76
N TRP A 188 -10.63 -11.45 -22.22
CA TRP A 188 -11.01 -11.55 -23.63
C TRP A 188 -12.17 -10.61 -24.02
N HIS A 189 -12.71 -9.81 -23.08
CA HIS A 189 -13.72 -8.79 -23.38
C HIS A 189 -13.24 -7.88 -24.51
N PRO A 190 -14.07 -7.56 -25.54
CA PRO A 190 -13.65 -6.76 -26.70
C PRO A 190 -12.94 -5.47 -26.32
N ALA A 191 -13.40 -4.76 -25.29
CA ALA A 191 -12.82 -3.51 -24.84
C ALA A 191 -11.53 -3.67 -23.99
N LEU A 192 -11.22 -4.85 -23.45
CA LEU A 192 -10.11 -5.08 -22.54
C LEU A 192 -8.97 -5.90 -23.13
N LYS A 193 -9.29 -6.76 -24.10
CA LYS A 193 -8.35 -7.72 -24.68
C LYS A 193 -7.07 -7.07 -25.19
N ASN A 194 -7.19 -5.97 -25.94
CA ASN A 194 -6.05 -5.32 -26.57
C ASN A 194 -5.13 -4.59 -25.55
N SER A 195 -5.66 -4.18 -24.42
CA SER A 195 -4.91 -3.57 -23.32
C SER A 195 -4.38 -4.59 -22.31
N TYR A 196 -4.84 -5.86 -22.33
CA TYR A 196 -4.25 -6.91 -21.50
C TYR A 196 -2.79 -7.13 -21.82
N ARG A 197 -1.89 -7.02 -20.83
CA ARG A 197 -0.44 -7.13 -21.07
C ARG A 197 -0.03 -8.51 -21.57
N GLY A 198 -0.77 -9.55 -21.20
CA GLY A 198 -0.56 -10.92 -21.65
C GLY A 198 -1.04 -11.21 -23.08
N TRP A 199 -1.83 -10.32 -23.69
CA TRP A 199 -2.36 -10.50 -25.03
C TRP A 199 -1.29 -10.32 -26.10
N THR A 200 -1.11 -11.31 -26.98
CA THR A 200 -0.10 -11.34 -28.04
C THR A 200 -0.66 -11.12 -29.44
N GLY A 201 -1.98 -10.86 -29.56
CA GLY A 201 -2.68 -10.82 -30.84
C GLY A 201 -3.37 -12.15 -31.19
N ASP A 202 -3.06 -13.23 -30.50
CA ASP A 202 -3.63 -14.56 -30.71
C ASP A 202 -3.95 -15.20 -29.33
N SER A 203 -5.15 -15.73 -29.18
CA SER A 203 -5.62 -16.41 -27.98
C SER A 203 -4.79 -17.67 -27.64
N ALA A 204 -4.24 -18.35 -28.64
CA ALA A 204 -3.43 -19.54 -28.45
C ALA A 204 -2.04 -19.25 -27.86
N THR A 205 -1.55 -18.03 -27.99
CA THR A 205 -0.23 -17.59 -27.48
C THR A 205 -0.34 -16.58 -26.35
N THR A 206 -1.55 -16.22 -25.92
CA THR A 206 -1.77 -15.33 -24.77
C THR A 206 -1.15 -15.91 -23.52
N SER A 207 -0.36 -15.08 -22.81
CA SER A 207 0.34 -15.50 -21.61
C SER A 207 -0.25 -14.84 -20.37
N HIS A 208 -0.63 -15.67 -19.40
CA HIS A 208 -1.10 -15.18 -18.11
C HIS A 208 0.03 -15.08 -17.07
N THR A 209 1.19 -15.67 -17.34
CA THR A 209 2.41 -15.58 -16.51
C THR A 209 2.82 -14.12 -16.32
N TYR A 210 2.99 -13.68 -15.08
CA TYR A 210 3.26 -12.29 -14.66
C TYR A 210 2.13 -11.28 -14.94
N ASN A 211 0.99 -11.73 -15.46
CA ASN A 211 -0.09 -10.85 -15.87
C ASN A 211 -1.41 -11.12 -15.11
N TRP A 212 -1.47 -12.26 -14.44
CA TRP A 212 -2.62 -12.69 -13.68
C TRP A 212 -2.22 -13.45 -12.41
N HIS A 213 -2.98 -13.21 -11.34
CA HIS A 213 -2.91 -13.97 -10.10
C HIS A 213 -4.31 -14.16 -9.51
N ASP A 214 -4.55 -15.32 -8.94
CA ASP A 214 -5.78 -15.63 -8.21
C ASP A 214 -5.46 -15.90 -6.74
N ALA A 215 -5.89 -15.03 -5.85
CA ALA A 215 -5.69 -15.15 -4.41
C ALA A 215 -6.88 -15.84 -3.70
N ILE A 216 -7.70 -16.60 -4.45
CA ILE A 216 -8.81 -17.37 -3.91
C ILE A 216 -8.45 -18.85 -3.93
N HIS A 217 -8.03 -19.36 -2.76
CA HIS A 217 -7.50 -20.71 -2.59
C HIS A 217 -8.49 -21.68 -1.97
N GLU A 218 -9.57 -21.19 -1.38
CA GLU A 218 -10.57 -22.01 -0.70
C GLU A 218 -11.99 -21.54 -1.01
N LEU A 219 -12.95 -22.45 -0.82
CA LEU A 219 -14.38 -22.15 -0.96
C LEU A 219 -14.85 -21.27 0.21
N ASN A 220 -15.63 -20.26 -0.12
CA ASN A 220 -16.29 -19.45 0.90
C ASN A 220 -17.54 -20.16 1.46
N PRO A 221 -17.53 -20.61 2.72
CA PRO A 221 -18.67 -21.31 3.31
C PRO A 221 -19.92 -20.41 3.44
N LEU A 222 -19.75 -19.08 3.45
CA LEU A 222 -20.86 -18.11 3.57
C LEU A 222 -21.66 -17.97 2.27
N ASN A 223 -21.13 -18.43 1.14
CA ASN A 223 -21.86 -18.55 -0.11
C ASN A 223 -22.76 -19.83 -0.19
N GLY A 224 -22.70 -20.68 0.83
CA GLY A 224 -23.48 -21.92 0.89
C GLY A 224 -22.96 -23.04 -0.01
N ASP A 225 -21.80 -22.88 -0.64
CA ASP A 225 -21.21 -23.87 -1.52
C ASP A 225 -20.33 -24.84 -0.74
N THR A 226 -20.47 -26.12 -1.04
CA THR A 226 -19.64 -27.19 -0.45
C THR A 226 -18.64 -27.76 -1.44
N THR A 227 -18.75 -27.39 -2.72
CA THR A 227 -17.88 -27.86 -3.82
C THR A 227 -17.75 -26.77 -4.87
N ALA A 228 -16.55 -26.55 -5.38
CA ALA A 228 -16.33 -25.73 -6.55
C ALA A 228 -16.97 -26.40 -7.78
N ASN A 229 -17.88 -25.70 -8.45
CA ASN A 229 -18.47 -26.14 -9.71
C ASN A 229 -18.81 -24.93 -10.58
N PRO A 230 -18.91 -25.11 -11.92
CA PRO A 230 -19.11 -23.99 -12.85
C PRO A 230 -20.42 -23.20 -12.66
N PHE A 231 -21.38 -23.73 -11.91
CA PHE A 231 -22.66 -23.05 -11.66
C PHE A 231 -22.59 -22.15 -10.42
N ASN A 232 -21.88 -22.60 -9.38
CA ASN A 232 -21.81 -21.91 -8.10
C ASN A 232 -20.54 -21.06 -7.95
N ASN A 233 -19.42 -21.56 -8.48
CA ASN A 233 -18.14 -20.86 -8.50
C ASN A 233 -17.52 -20.97 -9.91
N PRO A 234 -17.95 -20.10 -10.85
CA PRO A 234 -17.55 -20.21 -12.26
C PRO A 234 -16.06 -19.99 -12.49
N CYS A 235 -15.38 -19.25 -11.61
CA CYS A 235 -13.92 -19.04 -11.69
C CYS A 235 -13.12 -20.15 -11.02
N GLY A 236 -13.73 -20.95 -10.15
CA GLY A 236 -13.01 -21.97 -9.39
C GLY A 236 -12.04 -21.37 -8.35
N LEU A 237 -11.08 -22.19 -7.96
CA LEU A 237 -9.98 -21.82 -7.06
C LEU A 237 -8.68 -21.86 -7.86
N ASP A 238 -7.72 -20.98 -7.48
CA ASP A 238 -6.40 -20.93 -8.13
C ASP A 238 -6.49 -20.87 -9.67
N SER A 239 -7.40 -20.05 -10.17
CA SER A 239 -7.65 -19.97 -11.62
C SER A 239 -6.39 -19.57 -12.38
N PRO A 240 -5.89 -20.39 -13.33
CA PRO A 240 -4.69 -20.05 -14.10
C PRO A 240 -4.96 -18.99 -15.18
N THR A 241 -6.21 -18.57 -15.34
CA THR A 241 -6.62 -17.56 -16.32
C THR A 241 -7.49 -16.50 -15.68
N PRO A 242 -7.40 -15.23 -16.11
CA PRO A 242 -8.27 -14.18 -15.60
C PRO A 242 -9.75 -14.54 -15.78
N CYS A 243 -10.51 -14.43 -14.71
CA CYS A 243 -11.93 -14.73 -14.65
C CYS A 243 -12.59 -13.76 -13.65
N ASP A 244 -13.82 -13.36 -13.91
CA ASP A 244 -14.62 -12.49 -13.04
C ASP A 244 -15.98 -13.13 -12.74
N ASP A 245 -16.27 -13.37 -11.47
CA ASP A 245 -17.51 -14.00 -11.00
C ASP A 245 -18.54 -13.03 -10.43
N SER A 246 -18.27 -11.70 -10.55
CA SER A 246 -19.14 -10.64 -10.01
C SER A 246 -19.45 -9.49 -10.97
N LYS A 247 -18.69 -9.26 -12.02
CA LYS A 247 -18.71 -8.12 -12.94
C LYS A 247 -17.94 -6.87 -12.46
N HIS A 248 -17.69 -6.71 -11.16
CA HIS A 248 -17.17 -5.48 -10.60
C HIS A 248 -15.74 -5.20 -11.11
N GLY A 249 -14.85 -6.18 -11.07
CA GLY A 249 -13.49 -6.00 -11.54
C GLY A 249 -13.39 -5.71 -13.04
N THR A 250 -14.18 -6.43 -13.87
CA THR A 250 -14.23 -6.15 -15.31
C THR A 250 -14.70 -4.73 -15.60
N HIS A 251 -15.65 -4.22 -14.78
CA HIS A 251 -16.14 -2.84 -14.93
C HIS A 251 -15.08 -1.81 -14.54
N THR A 252 -14.39 -1.98 -13.43
CA THR A 252 -13.33 -1.05 -12.99
C THR A 252 -12.18 -1.03 -13.98
N MET A 253 -11.78 -2.19 -14.53
CA MET A 253 -10.72 -2.26 -15.54
C MET A 253 -11.12 -1.57 -16.85
N GLY A 254 -12.38 -1.70 -17.26
CA GLY A 254 -12.91 -1.00 -18.42
C GLY A 254 -12.79 0.51 -18.29
N THR A 255 -13.08 1.06 -17.12
CA THR A 255 -12.94 2.50 -16.85
C THR A 255 -11.48 2.94 -16.85
N MET A 256 -10.54 2.07 -16.49
CA MET A 256 -9.11 2.40 -16.60
C MET A 256 -8.60 2.41 -18.03
N THR A 257 -8.87 1.33 -18.83
CA THR A 257 -8.16 1.09 -20.10
C THR A 257 -9.07 0.69 -21.27
N GLY A 258 -10.40 0.65 -21.09
CA GLY A 258 -11.28 0.01 -22.05
C GLY A 258 -11.50 0.80 -23.36
N ASP A 259 -11.25 0.14 -24.50
CA ASP A 259 -11.60 0.60 -25.84
C ASP A 259 -11.72 -0.63 -26.77
N ASP A 260 -12.85 -0.81 -27.41
CA ASP A 260 -13.05 -1.91 -28.37
C ASP A 260 -12.69 -1.56 -29.81
N GLY A 261 -12.29 -0.32 -30.07
CA GLY A 261 -12.02 0.19 -31.41
C GLY A 261 -13.25 0.33 -32.31
N MET A 262 -14.45 0.16 -31.75
CA MET A 262 -15.74 0.19 -32.47
C MET A 262 -16.70 1.25 -31.89
N GLY A 263 -16.15 2.23 -31.15
CA GLY A 263 -16.91 3.34 -30.59
C GLY A 263 -17.34 3.16 -29.14
N ASN A 264 -16.81 2.20 -28.40
CA ASN A 264 -16.96 2.09 -26.94
C ASN A 264 -15.67 2.55 -26.25
N GLN A 265 -15.41 3.87 -26.25
CA GLN A 265 -14.32 4.49 -25.51
C GLN A 265 -14.76 4.70 -24.06
N ILE A 266 -14.58 3.66 -23.24
CA ILE A 266 -15.00 3.60 -21.85
C ILE A 266 -13.85 3.78 -20.85
N GLY A 267 -12.58 3.76 -21.34
CA GLY A 267 -11.37 3.84 -20.53
C GLY A 267 -10.67 5.18 -20.66
N VAL A 268 -10.11 5.66 -19.55
CA VAL A 268 -9.34 6.93 -19.50
C VAL A 268 -8.03 6.80 -20.26
N ALA A 269 -7.35 5.65 -20.13
CA ALA A 269 -6.02 5.41 -20.72
C ALA A 269 -6.02 4.18 -21.64
N PRO A 270 -6.63 4.26 -22.83
CA PRO A 270 -6.81 3.09 -23.72
C PRO A 270 -5.50 2.51 -24.28
N GLY A 271 -4.39 3.27 -24.25
CA GLY A 271 -3.06 2.82 -24.64
C GLY A 271 -2.25 2.15 -23.51
N ALA A 272 -2.72 2.20 -22.27
CA ALA A 272 -2.07 1.53 -21.14
C ALA A 272 -2.24 0.01 -21.24
N LYS A 273 -1.33 -0.74 -20.59
CA LYS A 273 -1.47 -2.17 -20.41
C LYS A 273 -1.99 -2.47 -19.01
N TRP A 274 -2.74 -3.58 -18.85
CA TRP A 274 -3.22 -3.97 -17.55
C TRP A 274 -2.79 -5.39 -17.15
N ILE A 275 -2.65 -5.58 -15.84
CA ILE A 275 -2.52 -6.86 -15.15
C ILE A 275 -3.56 -6.94 -14.03
N GLY A 276 -3.92 -8.13 -13.61
CA GLY A 276 -4.99 -8.30 -12.63
C GLY A 276 -4.68 -9.34 -11.56
N CYS A 277 -5.23 -9.10 -10.36
CA CYS A 277 -5.27 -10.06 -9.27
C CYS A 277 -6.72 -10.19 -8.77
N ARG A 278 -7.23 -11.43 -8.64
CA ARG A 278 -8.53 -11.69 -8.04
C ARG A 278 -8.38 -11.87 -6.53
N ASN A 279 -8.93 -10.94 -5.75
CA ASN A 279 -8.90 -10.97 -4.29
C ASN A 279 -10.27 -11.13 -3.64
N MET A 280 -11.33 -11.21 -4.44
CA MET A 280 -12.70 -11.46 -3.99
C MET A 280 -13.38 -12.54 -4.84
N GLU A 281 -14.09 -13.43 -4.18
CA GLU A 281 -14.94 -14.46 -4.78
C GLU A 281 -16.40 -14.07 -4.57
N ARG A 282 -17.11 -13.75 -5.67
CA ARG A 282 -18.50 -13.29 -5.64
C ARG A 282 -18.77 -12.20 -4.60
N ASN A 283 -17.91 -11.19 -4.58
CA ASN A 283 -17.88 -10.05 -3.65
C ASN A 283 -17.49 -10.39 -2.20
N TRP A 284 -16.87 -11.52 -1.92
CA TRP A 284 -16.29 -11.83 -0.63
C TRP A 284 -14.77 -11.91 -0.76
N GLY A 285 -14.08 -11.23 0.12
CA GLY A 285 -12.62 -11.28 0.24
C GLY A 285 -12.18 -11.57 1.67
N LYS A 286 -10.87 -11.72 1.87
CA LYS A 286 -10.23 -11.89 3.16
C LYS A 286 -9.10 -10.88 3.30
N PRO A 287 -8.73 -10.43 4.51
CA PRO A 287 -7.52 -9.64 4.70
C PRO A 287 -6.28 -10.26 4.04
N SER A 288 -6.14 -11.59 4.12
CA SER A 288 -5.05 -12.31 3.46
C SER A 288 -5.07 -12.18 1.94
N SER A 289 -6.23 -12.33 1.28
CA SER A 289 -6.34 -12.22 -0.18
C SER A 289 -6.04 -10.80 -0.69
N TYR A 290 -6.40 -9.77 0.08
CA TYR A 290 -6.03 -8.39 -0.23
C TYR A 290 -4.52 -8.16 -0.13
N LEU A 291 -3.89 -8.65 0.95
CA LEU A 291 -2.45 -8.53 1.19
C LEU A 291 -1.63 -9.36 0.21
N GLU A 292 -2.13 -10.50 -0.21
CA GLU A 292 -1.51 -11.37 -1.21
C GLU A 292 -1.46 -10.69 -2.58
N CYS A 293 -2.58 -10.12 -3.04
CA CYS A 293 -2.60 -9.34 -4.28
C CYS A 293 -1.65 -8.14 -4.24
N PHE A 294 -1.56 -7.40 -3.14
CA PHE A 294 -0.57 -6.34 -2.99
C PHE A 294 0.87 -6.88 -3.08
N GLY A 295 1.16 -8.01 -2.42
CA GLY A 295 2.47 -8.66 -2.50
C GLY A 295 2.81 -9.12 -3.91
N TRP A 296 1.83 -9.67 -4.64
CA TRP A 296 2.01 -10.07 -6.03
C TRP A 296 2.26 -8.87 -6.96
N PHE A 297 1.59 -7.75 -6.77
CA PHE A 297 1.88 -6.53 -7.55
C PHE A 297 3.29 -5.98 -7.30
N LEU A 298 3.86 -6.15 -6.11
CA LEU A 298 5.25 -5.76 -5.86
C LEU A 298 6.22 -6.55 -6.73
N ALA A 299 6.00 -7.86 -6.88
CA ALA A 299 6.84 -8.75 -7.66
C ALA A 299 5.99 -9.86 -8.29
N PRO A 300 5.34 -9.58 -9.43
CA PRO A 300 4.55 -10.58 -10.13
C PRO A 300 5.33 -11.88 -10.37
N THR A 301 4.64 -13.01 -10.27
CA THR A 301 5.20 -14.36 -10.41
C THR A 301 4.69 -15.04 -11.66
N ASP A 302 5.25 -16.20 -11.97
CA ASP A 302 4.61 -17.15 -12.88
C ASP A 302 3.34 -17.75 -12.24
N LEU A 303 2.60 -18.55 -13.02
CA LEU A 303 1.34 -19.16 -12.56
C LEU A 303 1.48 -20.21 -11.44
N ASN A 304 2.72 -20.60 -11.12
CA ASN A 304 3.00 -21.49 -10.00
C ASN A 304 3.38 -20.74 -8.72
N GLY A 305 3.32 -19.38 -8.75
CA GLY A 305 3.78 -18.56 -7.65
C GLY A 305 5.30 -18.47 -7.51
N GLU A 306 6.05 -18.91 -8.56
CA GLU A 306 7.50 -18.93 -8.58
C GLU A 306 8.08 -17.80 -9.44
N ASN A 307 9.41 -17.61 -9.37
CA ASN A 307 10.14 -16.65 -10.19
C ASN A 307 9.65 -15.19 -10.09
N PRO A 308 9.54 -14.63 -8.88
CA PRO A 308 9.06 -13.26 -8.68
C PRO A 308 9.97 -12.24 -9.40
N ASP A 309 9.35 -11.31 -10.15
CA ASP A 309 10.08 -10.28 -10.91
C ASP A 309 9.53 -8.87 -10.62
N PRO A 310 10.21 -8.09 -9.76
CA PRO A 310 9.81 -6.70 -9.46
C PRO A 310 9.79 -5.78 -10.68
N SER A 311 10.48 -6.12 -11.77
CA SER A 311 10.44 -5.32 -13.00
C SER A 311 9.10 -5.41 -13.73
N LYS A 312 8.26 -6.38 -13.37
CA LYS A 312 6.93 -6.60 -13.93
C LYS A 312 5.82 -5.93 -13.11
N SER A 313 6.15 -5.27 -12.00
CA SER A 313 5.18 -4.55 -11.17
C SER A 313 4.43 -3.48 -11.96
N PRO A 314 3.15 -3.20 -11.66
CA PRO A 314 2.40 -2.10 -12.28
C PRO A 314 2.91 -0.74 -11.78
N ASP A 315 2.59 0.33 -12.49
CA ASP A 315 2.96 1.70 -12.12
C ASP A 315 1.95 2.32 -11.14
N VAL A 316 0.71 1.91 -11.26
CA VAL A 316 -0.42 2.31 -10.42
C VAL A 316 -1.38 1.16 -10.25
N ILE A 317 -2.00 1.04 -9.08
CA ILE A 317 -3.01 0.02 -8.80
C ILE A 317 -4.34 0.65 -8.37
N ASN A 318 -5.45 -0.01 -8.79
CA ASN A 318 -6.80 0.28 -8.36
C ASN A 318 -7.26 -0.68 -7.27
N ASN A 319 -7.83 -0.13 -6.20
CA ASN A 319 -8.42 -0.89 -5.09
C ASN A 319 -9.83 -0.34 -4.83
N SER A 320 -10.80 -0.92 -5.53
CA SER A 320 -12.20 -0.52 -5.43
C SER A 320 -12.98 -1.36 -4.41
N TRP A 321 -12.34 -1.64 -3.28
CA TRP A 321 -12.87 -2.42 -2.17
C TRP A 321 -12.49 -1.76 -0.83
N TYR A 322 -13.09 -2.22 0.24
CA TYR A 322 -12.76 -1.84 1.61
C TYR A 322 -12.95 -3.02 2.56
N CYS A 323 -12.32 -2.94 3.72
CA CYS A 323 -12.42 -3.94 4.78
C CYS A 323 -13.23 -3.34 5.93
N ALA A 324 -14.56 -3.48 5.88
CA ALA A 324 -15.44 -2.82 6.83
C ALA A 324 -15.36 -3.43 8.23
N THR A 325 -15.34 -2.56 9.24
CA THR A 325 -15.30 -3.00 10.65
C THR A 325 -16.51 -3.83 11.05
N PHE A 326 -17.70 -3.53 10.53
CA PHE A 326 -18.93 -4.28 10.84
C PHE A 326 -19.03 -5.62 10.09
N GLU A 327 -18.17 -5.87 9.12
CA GLU A 327 -18.13 -7.12 8.34
C GLU A 327 -17.02 -8.08 8.79
N GLY A 328 -16.23 -7.71 9.79
CA GLY A 328 -15.18 -8.56 10.36
C GLY A 328 -13.78 -7.94 10.39
N CYS A 329 -13.52 -6.82 9.72
CA CYS A 329 -12.28 -6.06 9.85
C CYS A 329 -12.37 -5.12 11.08
N ASN A 330 -12.67 -5.67 12.23
CA ASN A 330 -12.83 -4.93 13.49
C ASN A 330 -11.56 -4.95 14.36
N ASP A 331 -10.48 -5.49 13.84
CA ASP A 331 -9.20 -5.59 14.54
C ASP A 331 -8.22 -4.51 14.03
N LEU A 332 -7.88 -3.56 14.91
CA LEU A 332 -6.89 -2.52 14.63
C LEU A 332 -5.54 -3.06 14.13
N SER A 333 -5.26 -4.34 14.33
CA SER A 333 -4.05 -4.98 13.82
C SER A 333 -4.14 -5.26 12.32
N ILE A 334 -5.33 -5.58 11.79
CA ILE A 334 -5.58 -5.74 10.34
C ILE A 334 -5.41 -4.37 9.66
N ASP A 335 -5.96 -3.30 10.23
CA ASP A 335 -5.76 -1.94 9.73
C ASP A 335 -4.26 -1.59 9.64
N SER A 336 -3.49 -1.97 10.66
CA SER A 336 -2.03 -1.77 10.69
C SER A 336 -1.31 -2.54 9.59
N LEU A 337 -1.77 -3.75 9.24
CA LEU A 337 -1.20 -4.53 8.13
C LEU A 337 -1.52 -3.90 6.78
N LEU A 338 -2.78 -3.51 6.55
CA LEU A 338 -3.19 -2.84 5.32
C LEU A 338 -2.46 -1.49 5.15
N LEU A 339 -2.30 -0.72 6.23
CA LEU A 339 -1.50 0.51 6.21
C LEU A 339 -0.04 0.22 5.84
N THR A 340 0.58 -0.79 6.46
CA THR A 340 1.95 -1.20 6.15
C THR A 340 2.08 -1.61 4.68
N ALA A 341 1.09 -2.33 4.14
CA ALA A 341 1.07 -2.71 2.73
C ALA A 341 1.05 -1.49 1.81
N VAL A 342 0.18 -0.50 2.07
CA VAL A 342 0.12 0.75 1.29
C VAL A 342 1.46 1.49 1.35
N ILE A 343 2.06 1.65 2.55
CA ILE A 343 3.37 2.30 2.72
C ILE A 343 4.45 1.59 1.90
N ASN A 344 4.49 0.27 1.94
CA ASN A 344 5.52 -0.52 1.27
C ASN A 344 5.33 -0.52 -0.26
N MET A 345 4.08 -0.51 -0.74
CA MET A 345 3.78 -0.33 -2.18
C MET A 345 4.26 1.05 -2.68
N LYS A 346 3.97 2.12 -1.93
CA LYS A 346 4.46 3.47 -2.26
C LYS A 346 5.99 3.54 -2.22
N ALA A 347 6.63 2.92 -1.24
CA ALA A 347 8.09 2.83 -1.18
C ALA A 347 8.68 2.10 -2.41
N ALA A 348 7.96 1.14 -2.99
CA ALA A 348 8.31 0.47 -4.24
C ALA A 348 8.06 1.35 -5.48
N GLY A 349 7.51 2.55 -5.32
CA GLY A 349 7.22 3.46 -6.42
C GLY A 349 5.92 3.17 -7.16
N ILE A 350 4.97 2.49 -6.52
CA ILE A 350 3.66 2.14 -7.08
C ILE A 350 2.60 3.06 -6.48
N VAL A 351 1.85 3.76 -7.32
CA VAL A 351 0.72 4.60 -6.87
C VAL A 351 -0.44 3.72 -6.42
N VAL A 352 -0.98 3.98 -5.21
CA VAL A 352 -2.07 3.18 -4.63
C VAL A 352 -3.34 4.03 -4.58
N VAL A 353 -4.24 3.81 -5.54
CA VAL A 353 -5.54 4.48 -5.60
C VAL A 353 -6.60 3.61 -4.94
N VAL A 354 -7.43 4.22 -4.08
CA VAL A 354 -8.47 3.52 -3.34
C VAL A 354 -9.80 4.25 -3.44
N SER A 355 -10.91 3.53 -3.38
CA SER A 355 -12.25 4.10 -3.27
C SER A 355 -12.46 4.70 -1.88
N ASN A 356 -13.07 5.90 -1.79
CA ASN A 356 -13.26 6.60 -0.51
C ASN A 356 -14.38 6.01 0.37
N GLY A 357 -15.19 5.07 -0.15
CA GLY A 357 -16.33 4.48 0.54
C GLY A 357 -17.68 5.03 0.09
N ASN A 358 -18.74 4.26 0.36
CA ASN A 358 -20.11 4.53 -0.11
C ASN A 358 -21.12 4.72 1.04
N ALA A 359 -20.66 5.19 2.20
CA ALA A 359 -21.47 5.41 3.41
C ALA A 359 -21.89 6.88 3.61
N GLY A 360 -21.85 7.71 2.57
CA GLY A 360 -22.05 9.17 2.64
C GLY A 360 -23.42 9.65 3.10
N ASN A 361 -24.45 8.82 2.98
CA ASN A 361 -25.81 9.08 3.50
C ASN A 361 -26.28 10.52 3.30
N ASN A 362 -26.30 10.98 2.02
CA ASN A 362 -26.72 12.30 1.59
C ASN A 362 -26.05 13.49 2.29
N GLY A 363 -24.75 13.39 2.53
CA GLY A 363 -23.94 14.49 3.04
C GLY A 363 -23.54 14.38 4.50
N THR A 364 -23.69 13.21 5.12
CA THR A 364 -23.22 12.96 6.49
C THR A 364 -21.69 13.04 6.55
N CYS A 365 -21.17 13.86 7.47
CA CYS A 365 -19.75 13.98 7.76
C CYS A 365 -19.21 12.76 8.51
N GLY A 366 -17.90 12.54 8.43
CA GLY A 366 -17.21 11.51 9.22
C GLY A 366 -17.55 10.08 8.82
N THR A 367 -17.81 9.84 7.53
CA THR A 367 -18.20 8.52 7.00
C THR A 367 -17.09 7.80 6.24
N THR A 368 -15.89 8.38 6.12
CA THR A 368 -14.69 7.71 5.59
C THR A 368 -13.97 7.00 6.74
N ASN A 369 -14.40 5.79 7.07
CA ASN A 369 -13.95 5.06 8.26
C ASN A 369 -13.42 3.64 7.96
N ASP A 370 -13.51 3.18 6.73
CA ASP A 370 -13.09 1.84 6.35
C ASP A 370 -11.68 1.86 5.71
N PRO A 371 -10.77 0.92 6.10
CA PRO A 371 -9.47 0.81 5.46
C PRO A 371 -9.61 0.20 4.05
N PRO A 372 -8.73 0.55 3.12
CA PRO A 372 -7.58 1.45 3.24
C PRO A 372 -7.90 2.94 2.99
N ALA A 373 -9.17 3.34 2.79
CA ALA A 373 -9.55 4.69 2.38
C ALA A 373 -9.14 5.79 3.37
N PHE A 374 -9.28 5.53 4.67
CA PHE A 374 -8.99 6.53 5.70
C PHE A 374 -7.49 6.74 5.96
N PHE A 375 -6.58 5.89 5.47
CA PHE A 375 -5.16 6.09 5.70
C PHE A 375 -4.66 7.38 5.04
N ARG A 376 -3.68 8.03 5.69
CA ARG A 376 -3.01 9.20 5.11
C ARG A 376 -2.31 8.84 3.82
N GLU A 377 -1.71 7.66 3.78
CA GLU A 377 -0.87 7.14 2.71
C GLU A 377 -1.66 6.67 1.49
N SER A 378 -2.95 6.41 1.64
CA SER A 378 -3.83 6.05 0.53
C SER A 378 -4.28 7.28 -0.25
N PHE A 379 -4.26 7.22 -1.58
CA PHE A 379 -4.88 8.23 -2.43
C PHE A 379 -6.34 7.86 -2.66
N SER A 380 -7.24 8.39 -1.81
CA SER A 380 -8.65 8.03 -1.83
C SER A 380 -9.48 8.95 -2.72
N VAL A 381 -10.42 8.35 -3.46
CA VAL A 381 -11.22 9.02 -4.50
C VAL A 381 -12.70 8.94 -4.16
N GLY A 382 -13.32 10.11 -3.99
CA GLY A 382 -14.75 10.27 -3.84
C GLY A 382 -15.48 10.32 -5.18
N ALA A 383 -16.80 10.16 -5.16
CA ALA A 383 -17.64 10.08 -6.37
C ALA A 383 -18.44 11.36 -6.61
N ILE A 384 -18.49 11.79 -7.88
CA ILE A 384 -19.40 12.86 -8.35
C ILE A 384 -20.38 12.36 -9.39
N GLU A 385 -21.44 13.12 -9.55
CA GLU A 385 -22.41 13.04 -10.63
C GLU A 385 -22.00 13.90 -11.83
N SER A 386 -22.72 13.77 -12.95
CA SER A 386 -22.40 14.49 -14.20
C SER A 386 -22.47 16.02 -14.09
N ASN A 387 -23.22 16.55 -13.12
CA ASN A 387 -23.35 17.98 -12.83
C ASN A 387 -22.30 18.51 -11.83
N ASP A 388 -21.26 17.73 -11.52
CA ASP A 388 -20.22 18.04 -10.53
C ASP A 388 -20.66 18.00 -9.05
N THR A 389 -21.88 17.55 -8.76
CA THR A 389 -22.31 17.36 -7.36
C THR A 389 -21.68 16.09 -6.79
N VAL A 390 -21.20 16.16 -5.54
CA VAL A 390 -20.75 14.94 -4.82
C VAL A 390 -21.94 13.99 -4.68
N ALA A 391 -21.76 12.76 -5.12
CA ALA A 391 -22.81 11.75 -5.05
C ALA A 391 -23.25 11.51 -3.59
N GLY A 392 -24.55 11.40 -3.36
CA GLY A 392 -25.10 11.30 -2.00
C GLY A 392 -24.57 10.12 -1.19
N TYR A 393 -24.15 9.06 -1.88
CA TYR A 393 -23.54 7.87 -1.26
C TYR A 393 -22.03 8.04 -0.99
N SER A 394 -21.32 8.97 -1.66
CA SER A 394 -19.87 9.13 -1.48
C SER A 394 -19.54 9.49 -0.04
N SER A 395 -18.70 8.68 0.61
CA SER A 395 -18.24 8.96 1.98
C SER A 395 -17.50 10.29 2.06
N ARG A 396 -17.63 10.95 3.21
CA ARG A 396 -17.05 12.28 3.50
C ARG A 396 -16.19 12.22 4.75
N GLY A 397 -15.10 13.00 4.75
CA GLY A 397 -14.37 13.27 5.99
C GLY A 397 -15.17 14.10 7.01
N PRO A 398 -14.53 14.46 8.13
CA PRO A 398 -13.18 14.10 8.53
C PRO A 398 -13.04 12.62 8.90
N VAL A 399 -11.81 12.09 8.89
CA VAL A 399 -11.54 10.76 9.42
C VAL A 399 -11.71 10.78 10.92
N MET A 400 -12.69 10.00 11.43
CA MET A 400 -13.06 9.98 12.84
C MET A 400 -12.44 8.81 13.61
N ILE A 401 -12.23 7.68 12.94
CA ILE A 401 -11.89 6.41 13.58
C ILE A 401 -10.55 6.43 14.34
N ASP A 402 -9.58 7.21 13.88
CA ASP A 402 -8.27 7.38 14.53
C ASP A 402 -8.10 8.74 15.23
N GLY A 403 -9.16 9.54 15.28
CA GLY A 403 -9.18 10.86 15.92
C GLY A 403 -8.33 11.93 15.21
N SER A 404 -7.79 11.66 14.03
CA SER A 404 -6.90 12.60 13.32
C SER A 404 -7.63 13.79 12.70
N LEU A 405 -8.92 13.66 12.44
CA LEU A 405 -9.78 14.64 11.76
C LEU A 405 -9.24 15.07 10.37
N ARG A 406 -8.38 14.24 9.76
CA ARG A 406 -7.79 14.57 8.44
C ARG A 406 -8.86 14.60 7.35
N THR A 407 -8.58 15.40 6.34
CA THR A 407 -9.47 15.51 5.17
C THR A 407 -9.36 14.25 4.30
N LYS A 408 -10.51 13.73 3.94
CA LYS A 408 -10.77 12.71 2.92
C LYS A 408 -12.10 13.07 2.22
N PRO A 409 -12.23 12.71 0.92
CA PRO A 409 -11.25 12.11 0.01
C PRO A 409 -10.08 13.04 -0.31
N ASN A 410 -9.05 12.54 -1.04
CA ASN A 410 -8.01 13.40 -1.62
C ASN A 410 -8.60 14.23 -2.78
N VAL A 411 -9.30 13.57 -3.70
CA VAL A 411 -9.96 14.16 -4.86
C VAL A 411 -11.28 13.47 -5.13
N VAL A 412 -12.06 14.00 -6.07
CA VAL A 412 -13.26 13.32 -6.59
C VAL A 412 -13.14 13.10 -8.10
N ALA A 413 -13.85 12.07 -8.57
CA ALA A 413 -13.94 11.71 -9.98
C ALA A 413 -15.35 11.18 -10.32
N PRO A 414 -15.73 11.05 -11.61
CA PRO A 414 -17.00 10.48 -12.03
C PRO A 414 -17.27 9.11 -11.41
N GLY A 415 -18.39 8.97 -10.68
CA GLY A 415 -18.72 7.73 -9.99
C GLY A 415 -20.18 7.31 -10.11
N SER A 416 -21.05 8.15 -10.68
CA SER A 416 -22.47 7.85 -10.86
C SER A 416 -22.80 7.60 -12.33
N PHE A 417 -23.60 6.57 -12.62
CA PHE A 417 -23.95 6.19 -13.99
C PHE A 417 -22.73 5.99 -14.91
N VAL A 418 -21.69 5.41 -14.39
CA VAL A 418 -20.50 5.10 -15.18
C VAL A 418 -20.77 3.81 -15.97
N ARG A 419 -20.82 3.94 -17.31
CA ARG A 419 -20.92 2.79 -18.20
C ARG A 419 -19.53 2.22 -18.45
N SER A 420 -19.39 0.92 -18.25
CA SER A 420 -18.12 0.21 -18.52
C SER A 420 -18.38 -1.26 -18.87
N SER A 421 -17.31 -2.00 -19.17
CA SER A 421 -17.36 -3.40 -19.54
C SER A 421 -17.82 -4.29 -18.38
N VAL A 422 -18.58 -5.33 -18.72
CA VAL A 422 -18.94 -6.42 -17.79
C VAL A 422 -18.77 -7.77 -18.51
N PRO A 423 -18.65 -8.89 -17.80
CA PRO A 423 -18.47 -10.20 -18.41
C PRO A 423 -19.49 -10.53 -19.49
N ASN A 424 -19.09 -11.43 -20.40
CA ASN A 424 -19.79 -11.84 -21.61
C ASN A 424 -19.86 -10.76 -22.70
N GLY A 425 -18.83 -9.91 -22.77
CA GLY A 425 -18.73 -8.86 -23.78
C GLY A 425 -19.75 -7.74 -23.62
N GLY A 426 -20.39 -7.64 -22.44
CA GLY A 426 -21.45 -6.69 -22.13
C GLY A 426 -20.93 -5.33 -21.61
N TYR A 427 -21.88 -4.39 -21.48
CA TYR A 427 -21.63 -3.08 -20.88
C TYR A 427 -22.81 -2.73 -19.96
N GLU A 428 -22.50 -2.32 -18.72
CA GLU A 428 -23.51 -1.90 -17.73
C GLU A 428 -23.15 -0.57 -17.09
N HIS A 429 -24.12 0.13 -16.52
CA HIS A 429 -23.93 1.33 -15.72
C HIS A 429 -23.87 0.97 -14.24
N PHE A 430 -22.82 1.40 -13.54
CA PHE A 430 -22.68 1.23 -12.10
C PHE A 430 -22.50 2.57 -11.38
N TRP A 431 -22.74 2.54 -10.06
CA TRP A 431 -22.53 3.65 -9.13
C TRP A 431 -21.62 3.22 -8.00
N GLY A 432 -20.77 4.11 -7.59
CA GLY A 432 -19.90 3.89 -6.45
C GLY A 432 -18.61 4.71 -6.56
N THR A 433 -17.97 4.94 -5.44
CA THR A 433 -16.59 5.40 -5.43
C THR A 433 -15.64 4.40 -6.10
N SER A 434 -16.08 3.13 -6.21
CA SER A 434 -15.43 2.09 -7.01
C SER A 434 -15.32 2.42 -8.50
N MET A 435 -16.20 3.27 -9.03
CA MET A 435 -16.15 3.74 -10.43
C MET A 435 -15.33 5.02 -10.54
N ALA A 436 -15.19 5.77 -9.45
CA ALA A 436 -14.41 7.00 -9.42
C ALA A 436 -12.88 6.73 -9.38
N GLY A 437 -12.42 5.80 -8.54
CA GLY A 437 -11.01 5.41 -8.43
C GLY A 437 -10.36 5.06 -9.76
N PRO A 438 -10.96 4.22 -10.62
CA PRO A 438 -10.43 3.86 -11.92
C PRO A 438 -10.15 5.04 -12.85
N HIS A 439 -10.93 6.13 -12.78
CA HIS A 439 -10.65 7.35 -13.54
C HIS A 439 -9.29 7.96 -13.14
N VAL A 440 -8.97 7.93 -11.85
CA VAL A 440 -7.68 8.43 -11.34
C VAL A 440 -6.53 7.51 -11.74
N VAL A 441 -6.73 6.19 -11.72
CA VAL A 441 -5.71 5.24 -12.21
C VAL A 441 -5.38 5.49 -13.68
N GLY A 442 -6.41 5.68 -14.52
CA GLY A 442 -6.22 6.05 -15.91
C GLY A 442 -5.54 7.42 -16.07
N LEU A 443 -5.88 8.41 -15.22
CA LEU A 443 -5.21 9.70 -15.20
C LEU A 443 -3.71 9.57 -14.91
N VAL A 444 -3.34 8.79 -13.89
CA VAL A 444 -1.92 8.50 -13.59
C VAL A 444 -1.23 7.89 -14.80
N ALA A 445 -1.89 6.94 -15.48
CA ALA A 445 -1.33 6.34 -16.69
C ALA A 445 -1.12 7.36 -17.81
N LEU A 446 -2.03 8.33 -18.00
CA LEU A 446 -1.83 9.44 -18.96
C LEU A 446 -0.65 10.34 -18.57
N MET A 447 -0.51 10.69 -17.26
CA MET A 447 0.61 11.50 -16.77
C MET A 447 1.95 10.81 -17.01
N LEU A 448 2.06 9.51 -16.68
CA LEU A 448 3.28 8.73 -16.88
C LEU A 448 3.60 8.49 -18.35
N SER A 449 2.59 8.36 -19.21
CA SER A 449 2.78 8.29 -20.67
C SER A 449 3.35 9.58 -21.24
N ALA A 450 2.93 10.73 -20.71
CA ALA A 450 3.42 12.04 -21.12
C ALA A 450 4.79 12.39 -20.52
N LYS A 451 5.08 11.85 -19.32
CA LYS A 451 6.31 12.12 -18.56
C LYS A 451 6.82 10.85 -17.87
N PRO A 452 7.52 9.95 -18.60
CA PRO A 452 8.02 8.69 -18.04
C PRO A 452 8.99 8.84 -16.86
N GLU A 453 9.66 9.99 -16.73
CA GLU A 453 10.58 10.28 -15.62
C GLU A 453 9.87 10.43 -14.26
N LEU A 454 8.55 10.58 -14.25
CA LEU A 454 7.73 10.56 -13.03
C LEU A 454 7.49 9.14 -12.50
N THR A 455 7.83 8.10 -13.27
CA THR A 455 7.59 6.72 -12.86
C THR A 455 8.35 6.40 -11.57
N GLY A 456 7.58 6.09 -10.51
CA GLY A 456 8.11 5.85 -9.16
C GLY A 456 8.16 7.08 -8.25
N GLU A 457 7.79 8.27 -8.72
CA GLU A 457 7.73 9.51 -7.92
C GLU A 457 6.30 9.73 -7.39
N VAL A 458 5.85 8.79 -6.52
CA VAL A 458 4.44 8.66 -6.10
C VAL A 458 3.89 9.93 -5.48
N GLU A 459 4.58 10.51 -4.49
CA GLU A 459 4.13 11.72 -3.81
C GLU A 459 4.01 12.91 -4.79
N THR A 460 4.94 13.02 -5.74
CA THR A 460 4.92 14.07 -6.77
C THR A 460 3.70 13.93 -7.68
N ILE A 461 3.34 12.71 -8.06
CA ILE A 461 2.16 12.43 -8.89
C ILE A 461 0.89 12.79 -8.13
N GLU A 462 0.77 12.34 -6.87
CA GLU A 462 -0.37 12.63 -6.00
C GLU A 462 -0.55 14.14 -5.81
N ASP A 463 0.52 14.86 -5.47
CA ASP A 463 0.53 16.32 -5.30
C ASP A 463 0.09 17.06 -6.57
N MET A 464 0.55 16.63 -7.75
CA MET A 464 0.14 17.22 -9.03
C MET A 464 -1.36 17.05 -9.28
N ILE A 465 -1.90 15.86 -9.03
CA ILE A 465 -3.34 15.60 -9.19
C ILE A 465 -4.15 16.50 -8.26
N GLU A 466 -3.75 16.60 -6.99
CA GLU A 466 -4.42 17.44 -6.00
C GLU A 466 -4.39 18.92 -6.38
N GLN A 467 -3.23 19.44 -6.77
CA GLN A 467 -3.04 20.87 -7.07
C GLN A 467 -3.74 21.30 -8.36
N THR A 468 -3.88 20.40 -9.33
CA THR A 468 -4.52 20.68 -10.63
C THR A 468 -6.01 20.36 -10.65
N ALA A 469 -6.56 19.78 -9.57
CA ALA A 469 -7.98 19.47 -9.46
C ALA A 469 -8.84 20.75 -9.55
N VAL A 470 -10.00 20.65 -10.19
CA VAL A 470 -10.98 21.73 -10.29
C VAL A 470 -11.70 21.87 -8.95
N TYR A 471 -11.53 23.00 -8.31
CA TYR A 471 -12.11 23.25 -6.99
C TYR A 471 -13.64 23.42 -7.05
N PHE A 472 -14.33 22.84 -6.06
CA PHE A 472 -15.75 23.07 -5.77
C PHE A 472 -15.94 23.27 -4.26
N ALA A 473 -16.79 24.27 -3.92
CA ALA A 473 -17.26 24.43 -2.56
C ALA A 473 -18.41 23.46 -2.28
N ASP A 474 -18.45 22.87 -1.09
CA ASP A 474 -19.64 22.17 -0.59
C ASP A 474 -20.54 23.13 0.21
N THR A 475 -21.82 22.85 0.24
CA THR A 475 -22.80 23.58 1.06
C THR A 475 -22.83 23.09 2.50
N THR A 476 -22.21 21.94 2.79
CA THR A 476 -22.16 21.31 4.11
C THR A 476 -20.80 21.52 4.75
N ASP A 477 -20.78 22.15 5.90
CA ASP A 477 -19.59 22.22 6.74
C ASP A 477 -19.42 20.90 7.50
N CYS A 478 -18.23 20.33 7.43
CA CYS A 478 -17.85 19.16 8.22
C CYS A 478 -16.68 19.55 9.15
N PRO A 479 -16.95 20.01 10.37
CA PRO A 479 -15.89 20.50 11.25
C PRO A 479 -14.75 19.48 11.45
N PRO A 480 -13.48 19.94 11.54
CA PRO A 480 -13.07 21.36 11.68
C PRO A 480 -13.00 22.15 10.36
N THR A 481 -13.28 21.54 9.21
CA THR A 481 -13.15 22.14 7.86
C THR A 481 -14.49 22.68 7.38
N LEU A 482 -14.49 23.87 6.79
CA LEU A 482 -15.67 24.44 6.14
C LEU A 482 -15.84 23.82 4.74
N GLY A 483 -17.08 23.77 4.24
CA GLY A 483 -17.35 23.35 2.87
C GLY A 483 -16.69 24.23 1.81
N THR A 484 -16.38 25.49 2.16
CA THR A 484 -15.66 26.45 1.31
C THR A 484 -14.14 26.35 1.39
N ASP A 485 -13.59 25.49 2.23
CA ASP A 485 -12.13 25.31 2.31
C ASP A 485 -11.60 24.49 1.11
N ARG A 486 -10.30 24.59 0.87
CA ARG A 486 -9.59 23.76 -0.10
C ARG A 486 -8.32 23.19 0.53
N PRO A 487 -8.23 21.88 0.77
CA PRO A 487 -9.26 20.85 0.51
C PRO A 487 -10.45 20.93 1.49
N ASN A 488 -11.62 20.40 1.09
CA ASN A 488 -12.78 20.18 1.97
C ASN A 488 -13.14 18.70 2.08
N HIS A 489 -14.01 18.35 3.02
CA HIS A 489 -14.33 16.96 3.34
C HIS A 489 -15.29 16.25 2.36
N ALA A 490 -15.81 16.96 1.36
CA ALA A 490 -16.70 16.42 0.35
C ALA A 490 -15.97 16.16 -0.98
N TYR A 491 -15.21 17.16 -1.45
CA TYR A 491 -14.51 17.14 -2.73
C TYR A 491 -13.01 16.87 -2.60
N GLY A 492 -12.44 16.87 -1.38
CA GLY A 492 -11.00 16.94 -1.21
C GLY A 492 -10.44 18.21 -1.86
N TRP A 493 -9.43 18.05 -2.71
CA TRP A 493 -8.87 19.14 -3.50
C TRP A 493 -9.77 19.56 -4.69
N GLY A 494 -10.72 18.72 -5.09
CA GLY A 494 -11.65 18.97 -6.19
C GLY A 494 -11.81 17.81 -7.15
N ARG A 495 -12.49 18.06 -8.30
CA ARG A 495 -12.60 17.08 -9.38
C ARG A 495 -11.29 17.01 -10.16
N VAL A 496 -10.82 15.81 -10.42
CA VAL A 496 -9.62 15.60 -11.24
C VAL A 496 -9.79 16.18 -12.67
N ASP A 497 -8.69 16.70 -13.21
CA ASP A 497 -8.59 17.22 -14.57
C ASP A 497 -7.35 16.62 -15.26
N ALA A 498 -7.58 15.75 -16.23
CA ALA A 498 -6.50 15.02 -16.88
C ALA A 498 -5.59 15.93 -17.70
N LEU A 499 -6.15 16.92 -18.38
CA LEU A 499 -5.34 17.85 -19.18
C LEU A 499 -4.46 18.73 -18.30
N ALA A 500 -5.01 19.24 -17.19
CA ALA A 500 -4.25 20.07 -16.27
C ALA A 500 -3.14 19.28 -15.57
N ALA A 501 -3.43 18.05 -15.11
CA ALA A 501 -2.44 17.20 -14.47
C ALA A 501 -1.32 16.75 -15.44
N VAL A 502 -1.67 16.40 -16.68
CA VAL A 502 -0.69 16.03 -17.71
C VAL A 502 0.18 17.23 -18.10
N ASN A 503 -0.38 18.43 -18.22
CA ASN A 503 0.41 19.63 -18.46
C ASN A 503 1.38 19.93 -17.30
N ALA A 504 0.95 19.75 -16.07
CA ALA A 504 1.83 19.85 -14.89
C ALA A 504 2.95 18.79 -14.93
N ALA A 505 2.62 17.55 -15.31
CA ALA A 505 3.61 16.48 -15.48
C ALA A 505 4.64 16.81 -16.56
N ILE A 506 4.21 17.31 -17.72
CA ILE A 506 5.12 17.71 -18.82
C ILE A 506 6.05 18.85 -18.36
N ALA A 507 5.53 19.82 -17.61
CA ALA A 507 6.29 20.96 -17.11
C ALA A 507 7.24 20.58 -15.96
N TRP A 508 7.05 19.43 -15.33
CA TRP A 508 7.88 18.99 -14.22
C TRP A 508 9.31 18.66 -14.66
N SER A 509 10.25 19.09 -13.85
CA SER A 509 11.65 18.69 -13.96
C SER A 509 12.10 18.19 -12.58
N PRO A 510 12.79 17.05 -12.51
CA PRO A 510 13.34 16.60 -11.24
C PRO A 510 14.22 17.72 -10.69
N VAL A 511 13.89 18.20 -9.49
CA VAL A 511 14.80 19.11 -8.78
C VAL A 511 16.01 18.26 -8.45
N SER A 512 17.06 18.36 -9.26
CA SER A 512 18.37 17.86 -8.92
C SER A 512 18.88 18.72 -7.75
N VAL A 513 18.46 18.37 -6.53
CA VAL A 513 19.29 18.65 -5.37
C VAL A 513 20.49 17.75 -5.59
N ALA A 514 21.57 18.31 -6.15
CA ALA A 514 22.84 17.61 -6.11
C ALA A 514 23.06 17.24 -4.64
N GLU A 515 22.87 15.97 -4.29
CA GLU A 515 23.23 15.52 -2.96
C GLU A 515 24.70 15.94 -2.79
N PRO A 516 25.03 16.68 -1.74
CA PRO A 516 26.40 17.02 -1.50
C PRO A 516 27.15 15.69 -1.45
N LEU A 517 28.07 15.46 -2.37
CA LEU A 517 28.90 14.25 -2.40
C LEU A 517 29.35 13.98 -0.99
N ALA A 518 29.09 12.77 -0.47
CA ALA A 518 29.51 12.40 0.86
C ALA A 518 31.05 12.49 0.90
N LEU A 519 31.58 13.56 1.50
CA LEU A 519 32.99 13.75 1.62
C LEU A 519 33.55 12.69 2.56
N THR A 520 34.67 12.09 2.21
CA THR A 520 35.36 11.15 3.09
C THR A 520 36.34 11.91 3.97
N ALA A 521 36.03 12.01 5.25
CA ALA A 521 36.95 12.56 6.27
C ALA A 521 37.05 11.57 7.44
N ALA A 522 38.27 11.31 7.88
CA ALA A 522 38.54 10.51 9.06
C ALA A 522 39.11 11.39 10.18
N VAL A 523 38.86 11.04 11.44
CA VAL A 523 39.44 11.72 12.60
C VAL A 523 40.21 10.75 13.48
N PHE A 524 41.44 11.09 13.82
CA PHE A 524 42.29 10.28 14.70
C PHE A 524 43.24 11.14 15.56
N PRO A 525 43.67 10.64 16.73
CA PRO A 525 43.11 9.50 17.41
C PRO A 525 41.65 9.77 17.84
N ASN A 526 40.86 8.72 17.96
CA ASN A 526 39.51 8.80 18.53
C ASN A 526 39.29 7.58 19.44
N PRO A 527 39.31 7.74 20.79
CA PRO A 527 39.32 9.00 21.56
C PRO A 527 40.60 9.82 21.41
N ALA A 528 40.42 11.15 21.41
CA ALA A 528 41.53 12.12 21.29
C ALA A 528 41.95 12.72 22.64
N ARG A 529 43.25 12.99 22.82
CA ARG A 529 43.79 13.64 24.02
C ARG A 529 44.47 14.95 23.62
N GLY A 530 43.85 16.07 23.92
CA GLY A 530 44.36 17.40 23.67
C GLY A 530 44.45 17.84 22.21
N GLN A 531 44.47 16.91 21.25
CA GLN A 531 44.50 17.18 19.81
C GLN A 531 43.90 16.03 19.03
N ALA A 532 43.20 16.34 17.94
CA ALA A 532 42.78 15.40 16.91
C ALA A 532 43.26 15.87 15.53
N VAL A 533 43.44 14.94 14.61
CA VAL A 533 43.80 15.23 13.21
C VAL A 533 42.63 14.77 12.32
N PHE A 534 42.19 15.65 11.47
CA PHE A 534 41.18 15.34 10.44
C PHE A 534 41.93 15.05 9.13
N ASP A 535 41.79 13.82 8.64
CA ASP A 535 42.31 13.37 7.33
C ASP A 535 41.26 13.64 6.25
N LEU A 536 41.54 14.61 5.41
CA LEU A 536 40.66 15.06 4.33
C LEU A 536 41.14 14.47 3.02
N LYS A 537 40.34 13.62 2.38
CA LYS A 537 40.67 13.02 1.07
C LYS A 537 39.72 13.54 0.00
N ASN A 538 40.30 13.96 -1.14
CA ASN A 538 39.56 14.46 -2.30
C ASN A 538 38.72 15.72 -2.01
N ILE A 539 39.13 16.52 -1.03
CA ILE A 539 38.46 17.77 -0.64
C ILE A 539 39.35 18.94 -1.07
N THR A 540 38.84 19.81 -1.92
CA THR A 540 39.55 21.00 -2.40
C THR A 540 38.69 22.24 -2.28
N GLY A 541 39.31 23.40 -2.10
CA GLY A 541 38.60 24.68 -2.01
C GLY A 541 38.19 25.08 -0.59
N PRO A 542 37.26 26.04 -0.46
CA PRO A 542 36.83 26.53 0.86
C PRO A 542 36.19 25.43 1.71
N VAL A 543 36.68 25.29 2.96
CA VAL A 543 36.20 24.26 3.91
C VAL A 543 35.90 24.90 5.25
N THR A 544 34.82 24.47 5.88
CA THR A 544 34.46 24.81 7.26
C THR A 544 34.36 23.52 8.08
N LEU A 545 35.17 23.43 9.16
CA LEU A 545 35.05 22.38 10.18
C LEU A 545 34.40 22.97 11.43
N GLU A 546 33.34 22.34 11.90
CA GLU A 546 32.63 22.70 13.13
C GLU A 546 32.60 21.50 14.10
N LEU A 547 32.73 21.78 15.42
CA LEU A 547 32.47 20.81 16.47
C LEU A 547 31.26 21.26 17.30
N PHE A 548 30.43 20.30 17.65
CA PHE A 548 29.23 20.51 18.46
C PHE A 548 29.28 19.64 19.71
N ALA A 549 28.92 20.18 20.85
CA ALA A 549 28.67 19.40 22.05
C ALA A 549 27.39 18.54 21.91
N ALA A 550 27.16 17.62 22.83
CA ALA A 550 26.03 16.70 22.80
C ALA A 550 24.65 17.41 22.85
N ASP A 551 24.62 18.63 23.39
CA ASP A 551 23.44 19.50 23.45
C ASP A 551 23.19 20.29 22.12
N GLY A 552 24.01 20.06 21.09
CA GLY A 552 23.94 20.76 19.81
C GLY A 552 24.63 22.12 19.76
N LYS A 553 25.21 22.60 20.86
CA LYS A 553 25.94 23.88 20.90
C LYS A 553 27.24 23.77 20.15
N ARG A 554 27.50 24.71 19.22
CA ARG A 554 28.78 24.80 18.52
C ARG A 554 29.88 25.28 19.46
N VAL A 555 30.93 24.46 19.62
CA VAL A 555 32.07 24.72 20.53
C VAL A 555 33.37 25.04 19.80
N PHE A 556 33.45 24.79 18.50
CA PHE A 556 34.59 25.09 17.66
C PHE A 556 34.18 25.35 16.22
N SER A 557 34.88 26.24 15.51
CA SER A 557 34.77 26.44 14.08
C SER A 557 36.09 26.89 13.48
N LYS A 558 36.45 26.32 12.32
CA LYS A 558 37.64 26.68 11.56
C LYS A 558 37.32 26.72 10.07
N ASN A 559 37.72 27.80 9.40
CA ASN A 559 37.59 27.96 7.95
C ASN A 559 38.98 28.02 7.32
N TRP A 560 39.19 27.34 6.18
CA TRP A 560 40.39 27.40 5.37
C TRP A 560 40.14 26.95 3.94
N THR A 561 41.14 27.01 3.09
CA THR A 561 41.10 26.43 1.75
C THR A 561 41.89 25.12 1.76
N ALA A 562 41.23 23.99 1.54
CA ALA A 562 41.87 22.67 1.59
C ALA A 562 42.54 22.31 0.26
N ALA A 563 43.66 21.59 0.35
CA ALA A 563 44.32 20.89 -0.75
C ALA A 563 43.68 19.48 -0.95
N ALA A 564 43.95 18.84 -2.07
CA ALA A 564 43.32 17.56 -2.46
C ALA A 564 43.48 16.42 -1.41
N HIS A 565 44.53 16.45 -0.62
CA HIS A 565 44.73 15.58 0.55
C HIS A 565 45.42 16.41 1.63
N GLU A 566 44.76 16.55 2.76
CA GLU A 566 45.26 17.39 3.85
C GLU A 566 44.98 16.76 5.22
N LEU A 567 45.99 16.79 6.09
CA LEU A 567 45.90 16.44 7.50
C LEU A 567 45.75 17.70 8.34
N VAL A 568 44.57 17.93 8.89
CA VAL A 568 44.25 19.16 9.62
C VAL A 568 44.28 18.90 11.14
N PRO A 569 45.31 19.36 11.84
CA PRO A 569 45.36 19.28 13.30
C PRO A 569 44.39 20.27 13.94
N VAL A 570 43.64 19.81 14.94
CA VAL A 570 42.70 20.60 15.72
C VAL A 570 43.04 20.45 17.21
N SER A 571 43.34 21.55 17.89
CA SER A 571 43.55 21.54 19.34
C SER A 571 42.23 21.40 20.07
N LEU A 572 42.15 20.44 20.98
CA LEU A 572 40.97 20.13 21.80
C LEU A 572 41.20 20.51 23.29
N LYS A 573 42.33 21.15 23.63
CA LYS A 573 42.74 21.47 25.03
C LYS A 573 41.71 22.33 25.78
N HIS A 574 40.87 23.04 25.06
CA HIS A 574 39.85 23.91 25.62
C HIS A 574 38.49 23.21 25.77
N LEU A 575 38.38 21.96 25.32
CA LEU A 575 37.12 21.19 25.39
C LEU A 575 37.13 20.23 26.59
N PRO A 576 36.09 20.21 27.41
CA PRO A 576 35.90 19.20 28.44
C PRO A 576 35.90 17.77 27.87
N GLN A 577 36.23 16.80 28.73
CA GLN A 577 36.06 15.39 28.39
C GLN A 577 34.59 15.10 28.04
N GLY A 578 34.38 14.40 26.93
CA GLY A 578 33.01 14.07 26.48
C GLY A 578 32.94 13.69 25.01
N VAL A 579 31.70 13.53 24.57
CA VAL A 579 31.37 13.20 23.18
C VAL A 579 31.02 14.48 22.43
N TYR A 580 31.62 14.64 21.28
CA TYR A 580 31.41 15.74 20.37
C TYR A 580 31.01 15.20 18.99
N PHE A 581 30.23 15.97 18.25
CA PHE A 581 29.91 15.70 16.85
C PHE A 581 30.66 16.73 15.99
N TRP A 582 31.30 16.25 14.92
CA TRP A 582 31.97 17.15 13.99
C TRP A 582 31.19 17.18 12.67
N ARG A 583 31.24 18.33 12.03
CA ARG A 583 30.71 18.55 10.69
C ARG A 583 31.73 19.32 9.87
N LEU A 584 32.04 18.77 8.70
CA LEU A 584 32.91 19.38 7.70
C LEU A 584 32.07 19.74 6.50
N ARG A 585 32.13 20.98 6.06
CA ARG A 585 31.45 21.45 4.85
C ARG A 585 32.50 21.93 3.86
N ALA A 586 32.35 21.52 2.57
CA ALA A 586 33.14 22.01 1.46
C ALA A 586 32.23 22.33 0.29
N THR A 587 32.74 22.95 -0.76
CA THR A 587 31.96 23.32 -1.96
C THR A 587 31.33 22.11 -2.63
N ASN A 588 31.95 20.93 -2.54
CA ASN A 588 31.55 19.69 -3.18
C ASN A 588 30.86 18.67 -2.23
N GLY A 589 30.55 19.04 -0.96
CA GLY A 589 29.83 18.13 -0.08
C GLY A 589 29.93 18.41 1.41
N VAL A 590 29.43 17.48 2.22
CA VAL A 590 29.42 17.50 3.67
C VAL A 590 29.91 16.15 4.20
N ALA A 591 30.76 16.17 5.26
CA ALA A 591 31.09 15.01 6.07
C ALA A 591 30.76 15.28 7.54
N SER A 592 30.41 14.25 8.28
CA SER A 592 30.18 14.37 9.73
C SER A 592 30.54 13.07 10.46
N GLY A 593 30.74 13.18 11.74
CA GLY A 593 31.06 12.02 12.58
C GLY A 593 31.13 12.34 14.06
N LYS A 594 31.54 11.35 14.85
CA LYS A 594 31.71 11.42 16.30
C LYS A 594 33.18 11.56 16.66
N LEU A 595 33.46 12.39 17.64
CA LEU A 595 34.79 12.56 18.25
C LEU A 595 34.65 12.42 19.77
N GLU A 596 35.44 11.55 20.37
CA GLU A 596 35.51 11.42 21.82
C GLU A 596 36.77 12.16 22.31
N VAL A 597 36.61 13.06 23.29
CA VAL A 597 37.69 13.75 23.96
C VAL A 597 37.92 13.09 25.33
N GLY A 598 39.07 12.47 25.49
CA GLY A 598 39.49 11.80 26.71
C GLY A 598 40.52 12.62 27.51
N ASN A 599 40.85 12.13 28.71
CA ASN A 599 41.91 12.68 29.58
C ASN A 599 43.32 12.44 29.03
#